data_a99f56445d8a8543d742f7ef451af77b
#
_entry.id   a99f56445d8a8543d742f7ef451af77b
#
_cell.length_a   1.000
_cell.length_b   1.000
_cell.length_c   1.000
_cell.angle_alpha   90.00
_cell.angle_beta   90.00
_cell.angle_gamma   90.00
#
_symmetry.space_group_name_H-M   'P 1'
#
loop_
_entity.id
_entity.type
_entity.pdbx_description
1 polymer ?
#
loop_
_entity_poly.entity_id
_entity_poly.type
_entity_poly.pdbx_seq_one_letter_code
_entity_poly.pdbx_strand_id
1 'polypeptide(L)'
;MSRIMYTTGMQLPAHTLTAHNDAAASANKIHDDTVAQQYGFRGGLVPGVSVYAYMTYPLVHSFGEAWLTRGTAQVQFAKPIYEGDQITAQVQFAKPIYEGDQITVTGTVNTVVESEMRFDLASTNADGVACGVGTAALPTTSGIAPDPAEIPVGPRQAPRVPISWDAVIVGQALPLLTLTVTQQDNEEYCHTHTDDLALYRGARGFVHPGILLRQCNRIFSEHFILGPWIHVASDITTYRPCQVGEALEIRGVPVQKFEKKGHEFVVLDILIRAAGEAVQRVKHTCIFRPRQSQRTAS
;
A
#
# COMPACT_ATOMS: atom_id res chain seq x y z
N MET A 1 11.87 -16.58 -27.18
CA MET A 1 10.93 -15.45 -26.95
C MET A 1 11.65 -14.17 -27.29
N SER A 2 11.07 -13.33 -28.16
CA SER A 2 11.65 -12.02 -28.51
C SER A 2 11.67 -11.15 -27.25
N ARG A 3 12.84 -10.60 -26.89
CA ARG A 3 13.00 -9.73 -25.71
C ARG A 3 12.35 -8.39 -26.08
N ILE A 4 11.24 -8.03 -25.44
CA ILE A 4 10.62 -6.72 -25.62
C ILE A 4 11.63 -5.67 -25.18
N MET A 5 11.96 -4.73 -26.08
CA MET A 5 12.77 -3.56 -25.73
C MET A 5 11.82 -2.43 -25.29
N TYR A 6 11.86 -2.07 -24.04
CA TYR A 6 11.08 -0.95 -23.49
C TYR A 6 11.74 0.39 -23.84
N THR A 7 10.93 1.36 -24.26
CA THR A 7 11.37 2.73 -24.57
C THR A 7 10.50 3.75 -23.85
N THR A 8 11.02 4.95 -23.64
CA THR A 8 10.28 6.06 -23.04
C THR A 8 8.99 6.34 -23.81
N GLY A 9 7.89 6.54 -23.09
CA GLY A 9 6.54 6.72 -23.63
C GLY A 9 5.77 5.42 -23.89
N MET A 10 6.42 4.25 -23.82
CA MET A 10 5.75 2.97 -24.00
C MET A 10 4.78 2.68 -22.87
N GLN A 11 3.56 2.24 -23.23
CA GLN A 11 2.55 1.81 -22.26
C GLN A 11 2.79 0.36 -21.87
N LEU A 12 2.73 0.06 -20.59
CA LEU A 12 2.61 -1.30 -20.08
C LEU A 12 1.18 -1.81 -20.29
N PRO A 13 0.96 -3.13 -20.29
CA PRO A 13 -0.40 -3.70 -20.36
C PRO A 13 -1.30 -3.11 -19.28
N ALA A 14 -2.40 -2.48 -19.69
CA ALA A 14 -3.38 -1.95 -18.75
C ALA A 14 -4.14 -3.09 -18.06
N HIS A 15 -4.58 -2.85 -16.83
CA HIS A 15 -5.39 -3.78 -16.07
C HIS A 15 -6.70 -3.12 -15.66
N THR A 16 -7.82 -3.66 -16.14
CA THR A 16 -9.17 -3.17 -15.80
C THR A 16 -9.88 -4.20 -14.93
N LEU A 17 -10.43 -3.76 -13.83
CA LEU A 17 -11.06 -4.61 -12.84
C LEU A 17 -12.20 -3.88 -12.12
N THR A 18 -13.04 -4.66 -11.44
CA THR A 18 -14.00 -4.12 -10.47
C THR A 18 -13.33 -4.07 -9.10
N ALA A 19 -13.33 -2.90 -8.46
CA ALA A 19 -12.74 -2.73 -7.15
C ALA A 19 -13.54 -3.47 -6.08
N HIS A 20 -12.85 -4.12 -5.16
CA HIS A 20 -13.44 -4.87 -4.06
C HIS A 20 -12.95 -4.34 -2.70
N ASN A 21 -13.91 -4.06 -1.80
CA ASN A 21 -13.65 -3.65 -0.42
C ASN A 21 -13.50 -4.88 0.48
N ASP A 22 -12.33 -5.49 0.48
CA ASP A 22 -12.02 -6.68 1.27
C ASP A 22 -11.80 -6.40 2.78
N ALA A 23 -12.06 -5.18 3.22
CA ALA A 23 -11.94 -4.74 4.60
C ALA A 23 -13.27 -4.25 5.22
N ALA A 24 -14.41 -4.39 4.54
CA ALA A 24 -15.71 -3.92 5.04
C ALA A 24 -16.05 -4.48 6.44
N ALA A 25 -15.72 -5.73 6.72
CA ALA A 25 -15.92 -6.38 8.02
C ALA A 25 -14.77 -6.17 9.02
N SER A 26 -13.72 -5.41 8.65
CA SER A 26 -12.55 -5.21 9.50
C SER A 26 -12.82 -4.32 10.72
N ALA A 27 -11.88 -4.32 11.67
CA ALA A 27 -11.93 -3.41 12.82
C ALA A 27 -11.77 -1.93 12.41
N ASN A 28 -11.17 -1.64 11.24
CA ASN A 28 -11.07 -0.29 10.71
C ASN A 28 -12.39 0.13 10.04
N LYS A 29 -13.21 0.86 10.77
CA LYS A 29 -14.56 1.23 10.34
C LYS A 29 -14.63 2.30 9.24
N ILE A 30 -13.52 2.83 8.75
CA ILE A 30 -13.53 3.67 7.53
C ILE A 30 -13.93 2.88 6.28
N HIS A 31 -13.86 1.55 6.34
CA HIS A 31 -14.29 0.63 5.29
C HIS A 31 -15.77 0.24 5.38
N ASP A 32 -16.48 0.68 6.44
CA ASP A 32 -17.92 0.54 6.62
C ASP A 32 -18.65 1.77 6.06
N ASP A 33 -19.72 1.57 5.28
CA ASP A 33 -20.45 2.64 4.62
C ASP A 33 -20.98 3.70 5.58
N THR A 34 -21.61 3.26 6.67
CA THR A 34 -22.25 4.16 7.63
C THR A 34 -21.23 5.04 8.33
N VAL A 35 -20.09 4.44 8.73
CA VAL A 35 -19.03 5.19 9.41
C VAL A 35 -18.31 6.11 8.44
N ALA A 36 -17.96 5.65 7.23
CA ALA A 36 -17.28 6.47 6.23
C ALA A 36 -18.07 7.73 5.86
N GLN A 37 -19.40 7.64 5.80
CA GLN A 37 -20.28 8.80 5.55
C GLN A 37 -20.18 9.87 6.63
N GLN A 38 -19.89 9.52 7.88
CA GLN A 38 -19.66 10.48 8.97
C GLN A 38 -18.38 11.31 8.76
N TYR A 39 -17.45 10.79 7.93
CA TYR A 39 -16.21 11.45 7.56
C TYR A 39 -16.28 12.15 6.19
N GLY A 40 -17.49 12.23 5.57
CA GLY A 40 -17.72 12.91 4.30
C GLY A 40 -17.45 12.08 3.04
N PHE A 41 -17.29 10.75 3.18
CA PHE A 41 -17.19 9.85 2.04
C PHE A 41 -18.57 9.35 1.60
N ARG A 42 -18.71 8.89 0.35
CA ARG A 42 -19.98 8.34 -0.14
C ARG A 42 -20.32 6.95 0.44
N GLY A 43 -19.30 6.21 0.88
CA GLY A 43 -19.39 4.86 1.41
C GLY A 43 -18.04 4.38 1.91
N GLY A 44 -17.95 3.12 2.33
CA GLY A 44 -16.73 2.47 2.79
C GLY A 44 -15.62 2.48 1.74
N LEU A 45 -14.43 2.87 2.16
CA LEU A 45 -13.29 3.00 1.25
C LEU A 45 -12.70 1.63 0.91
N VAL A 46 -12.30 1.41 -0.33
CA VAL A 46 -11.39 0.31 -0.67
C VAL A 46 -10.03 0.61 -0.02
N PRO A 47 -9.40 -0.36 0.66
CA PRO A 47 -8.11 -0.15 1.31
C PRO A 47 -7.03 0.32 0.34
N GLY A 48 -6.22 1.30 0.73
CA GLY A 48 -5.09 1.76 -0.10
C GLY A 48 -4.09 0.64 -0.43
N VAL A 49 -3.93 -0.36 0.45
CA VAL A 49 -3.10 -1.55 0.17
C VAL A 49 -3.67 -2.43 -0.93
N SER A 50 -5.01 -2.46 -1.09
CA SER A 50 -5.70 -3.17 -2.20
C SER A 50 -5.58 -2.38 -3.50
N VAL A 51 -5.64 -1.04 -3.44
CA VAL A 51 -5.34 -0.18 -4.61
C VAL A 51 -3.90 -0.38 -5.08
N TYR A 52 -2.93 -0.48 -4.16
CA TYR A 52 -1.56 -0.82 -4.51
C TYR A 52 -1.45 -2.20 -5.18
N ALA A 53 -2.19 -3.20 -4.69
CA ALA A 53 -2.22 -4.50 -5.33
C ALA A 53 -2.61 -4.39 -6.81
N TYR A 54 -3.66 -3.65 -7.13
CA TYR A 54 -4.05 -3.38 -8.52
C TYR A 54 -2.94 -2.69 -9.31
N MET A 55 -2.28 -1.69 -8.70
CA MET A 55 -1.21 -0.90 -9.36
C MET A 55 0.05 -1.72 -9.65
N THR A 56 0.29 -2.84 -8.98
CA THR A 56 1.44 -3.71 -9.26
C THR A 56 1.25 -4.58 -10.49
N TYR A 57 0.01 -4.85 -10.92
CA TYR A 57 -0.27 -5.76 -12.04
C TYR A 57 0.50 -5.43 -13.33
N PRO A 58 0.48 -4.20 -13.88
CA PRO A 58 1.21 -3.88 -15.10
C PRO A 58 2.72 -4.15 -14.98
N LEU A 59 3.28 -3.93 -13.80
CA LEU A 59 4.70 -4.09 -13.52
C LEU A 59 5.08 -5.57 -13.41
N VAL A 60 4.32 -6.34 -12.64
CA VAL A 60 4.58 -7.78 -12.45
C VAL A 60 4.27 -8.55 -13.72
N HIS A 61 3.21 -8.19 -14.45
CA HIS A 61 2.91 -8.77 -15.76
C HIS A 61 4.06 -8.56 -16.76
N SER A 62 4.67 -7.36 -16.77
CA SER A 62 5.72 -7.01 -17.72
C SER A 62 7.11 -7.52 -17.33
N PHE A 63 7.42 -7.55 -16.03
CA PHE A 63 8.79 -7.80 -15.53
C PHE A 63 8.91 -9.04 -14.62
N GLY A 64 7.78 -9.65 -14.25
CA GLY A 64 7.73 -10.90 -13.49
C GLY A 64 8.53 -10.83 -12.19
N GLU A 65 9.33 -11.86 -11.96
CA GLU A 65 10.18 -12.00 -10.77
C GLU A 65 11.20 -10.86 -10.62
N ALA A 66 11.64 -10.24 -11.72
CA ALA A 66 12.56 -9.11 -11.63
C ALA A 66 11.95 -7.93 -10.87
N TRP A 67 10.64 -7.68 -11.02
CA TRP A 67 9.93 -6.68 -10.23
C TRP A 67 9.85 -7.08 -8.75
N LEU A 68 9.48 -8.32 -8.47
CA LEU A 68 9.37 -8.85 -7.11
C LEU A 68 10.71 -8.95 -6.37
N THR A 69 11.83 -8.90 -7.10
CA THR A 69 13.18 -8.98 -6.55
C THR A 69 13.76 -7.62 -6.17
N ARG A 70 13.51 -6.57 -6.99
CA ARG A 70 14.22 -5.29 -6.87
C ARG A 70 13.42 -4.07 -7.26
N GLY A 71 12.12 -4.22 -7.48
CA GLY A 71 11.23 -3.11 -7.79
C GLY A 71 11.12 -2.13 -6.62
N THR A 72 11.00 -0.84 -6.95
CA THR A 72 10.67 0.21 -5.99
C THR A 72 9.42 0.95 -6.43
N ALA A 73 8.62 1.44 -5.48
CA ALA A 73 7.42 2.21 -5.79
C ALA A 73 7.17 3.30 -4.75
N GLN A 74 6.71 4.45 -5.21
CA GLN A 74 6.15 5.50 -4.39
C GLN A 74 4.70 5.70 -4.82
N VAL A 75 3.77 5.39 -3.94
CA VAL A 75 2.34 5.44 -4.24
C VAL A 75 1.60 6.37 -3.28
N GLN A 76 0.61 7.08 -3.83
CA GLN A 76 -0.27 7.97 -3.07
C GLN A 76 -1.73 7.64 -3.43
N PHE A 77 -2.55 7.51 -2.39
CA PHE A 77 -3.99 7.26 -2.52
C PHE A 77 -4.77 8.55 -2.25
N ALA A 78 -6.05 8.53 -2.60
CA ALA A 78 -6.90 9.71 -2.57
C ALA A 78 -6.66 10.61 -1.38
N LYS A 79 -6.27 11.86 -1.64
CA LYS A 79 -6.29 12.91 -0.63
C LYS A 79 -7.71 13.48 -0.58
N PRO A 80 -8.37 13.55 0.59
CA PRO A 80 -9.59 14.31 0.71
C PRO A 80 -9.36 15.75 0.24
N ILE A 81 -10.21 16.27 -0.64
CA ILE A 81 -10.22 17.69 -1.01
C ILE A 81 -11.09 18.41 0.03
N TYR A 82 -10.57 19.49 0.57
CA TYR A 82 -11.29 20.30 1.56
C TYR A 82 -11.63 21.68 1.00
N GLU A 83 -12.69 22.28 1.54
CA GLU A 83 -13.05 23.67 1.24
C GLU A 83 -11.86 24.61 1.51
N GLY A 84 -11.53 25.47 0.55
CA GLY A 84 -10.39 26.38 0.60
C GLY A 84 -9.06 25.81 0.07
N ASP A 85 -9.02 24.58 -0.42
CA ASP A 85 -7.85 24.06 -1.12
C ASP A 85 -7.64 24.80 -2.45
N GLN A 86 -6.53 25.51 -2.60
CA GLN A 86 -6.14 26.09 -3.88
C GLN A 86 -5.71 24.96 -4.83
N ILE A 87 -6.53 24.75 -5.86
CA ILE A 87 -6.27 23.77 -6.92
C ILE A 87 -5.44 24.45 -8.00
N THR A 88 -4.14 24.18 -8.05
CA THR A 88 -3.32 24.51 -9.21
C THR A 88 -3.60 23.47 -10.30
N ALA A 89 -3.91 23.90 -11.53
CA ALA A 89 -4.51 23.13 -12.62
C ALA A 89 -3.69 21.93 -13.18
N GLN A 90 -2.65 21.45 -12.50
CA GLN A 90 -1.79 20.35 -12.92
C GLN A 90 -1.72 19.14 -11.98
N VAL A 91 -2.43 19.14 -10.86
CA VAL A 91 -2.54 18.00 -9.96
C VAL A 91 -3.98 17.54 -9.93
N GLN A 92 -4.33 16.55 -10.74
CA GLN A 92 -5.59 15.84 -10.57
C GLN A 92 -5.55 15.15 -9.22
N PHE A 93 -6.39 15.60 -8.29
CA PHE A 93 -6.51 14.96 -6.98
C PHE A 93 -7.15 13.58 -7.16
N ALA A 94 -6.46 12.55 -6.68
CA ALA A 94 -7.00 11.21 -6.67
C ALA A 94 -8.29 11.15 -5.84
N LYS A 95 -9.35 10.52 -6.36
CA LYS A 95 -10.61 10.27 -5.64
C LYS A 95 -10.57 8.93 -4.91
N PRO A 96 -11.31 8.78 -3.79
CA PRO A 96 -11.49 7.46 -3.15
C PRO A 96 -12.05 6.42 -4.13
N ILE A 97 -11.64 5.17 -3.93
CA ILE A 97 -12.20 4.00 -4.62
C ILE A 97 -13.17 3.31 -3.66
N TYR A 98 -14.30 2.88 -4.21
CA TYR A 98 -15.37 2.22 -3.47
C TYR A 98 -15.65 0.84 -4.05
N GLU A 99 -16.35 0.00 -3.28
CA GLU A 99 -16.84 -1.29 -3.74
C GLU A 99 -17.60 -1.14 -5.07
N GLY A 100 -17.31 -2.00 -6.04
CA GLY A 100 -17.96 -2.03 -7.35
C GLY A 100 -17.46 -0.99 -8.36
N ASP A 101 -16.57 -0.06 -7.98
CA ASP A 101 -16.00 0.90 -8.93
C ASP A 101 -15.19 0.16 -10.00
N GLN A 102 -15.43 0.48 -11.28
CA GLN A 102 -14.55 0.03 -12.37
C GLN A 102 -13.27 0.83 -12.35
N ILE A 103 -12.15 0.15 -12.21
CA ILE A 103 -10.81 0.75 -12.11
C ILE A 103 -9.96 0.27 -13.27
N THR A 104 -9.29 1.20 -13.93
CA THR A 104 -8.25 0.90 -14.91
C THR A 104 -6.90 1.36 -14.36
N VAL A 105 -5.96 0.43 -14.28
CA VAL A 105 -4.58 0.70 -13.90
C VAL A 105 -3.71 0.77 -15.15
N THR A 106 -2.91 1.81 -15.25
CA THR A 106 -1.98 2.04 -16.35
C THR A 106 -0.57 2.26 -15.82
N GLY A 107 0.41 1.81 -16.59
CA GLY A 107 1.83 2.10 -16.36
C GLY A 107 2.45 2.64 -17.65
N THR A 108 3.18 3.75 -17.54
CA THR A 108 3.91 4.34 -18.67
C THR A 108 5.40 4.33 -18.37
N VAL A 109 6.21 3.87 -19.29
CA VAL A 109 7.67 3.96 -19.19
C VAL A 109 8.07 5.43 -19.28
N ASN A 110 8.52 5.99 -18.17
CA ASN A 110 8.94 7.40 -18.08
C ASN A 110 10.38 7.58 -18.56
N THR A 111 11.29 6.70 -18.09
CA THR A 111 12.71 6.81 -18.38
C THR A 111 13.33 5.42 -18.54
N VAL A 112 14.23 5.26 -19.49
CA VAL A 112 15.09 4.08 -19.63
C VAL A 112 16.53 4.55 -19.66
N VAL A 113 17.31 4.17 -18.63
CA VAL A 113 18.75 4.42 -18.54
C VAL A 113 19.47 3.12 -18.21
N GLU A 114 20.80 3.11 -18.27
CA GLU A 114 21.60 1.89 -18.04
C GLU A 114 21.36 1.29 -16.64
N SER A 115 21.14 2.13 -15.62
CA SER A 115 20.99 1.69 -14.24
C SER A 115 19.57 1.29 -13.84
N GLU A 116 18.54 1.80 -14.54
CA GLU A 116 17.14 1.54 -14.17
C GLU A 116 16.14 1.90 -15.28
N MET A 117 14.93 1.35 -15.14
CA MET A 117 13.73 1.84 -15.84
C MET A 117 12.80 2.49 -14.82
N ARG A 118 12.21 3.65 -15.14
CA ARG A 118 11.22 4.35 -14.33
C ARG A 118 9.87 4.35 -15.00
N PHE A 119 8.83 4.35 -14.18
CA PHE A 119 7.44 4.27 -14.62
C PHE A 119 6.58 5.29 -13.88
N ASP A 120 5.61 5.86 -14.59
CA ASP A 120 4.49 6.54 -13.99
C ASP A 120 3.31 5.57 -13.91
N LEU A 121 2.64 5.50 -12.75
CA LEU A 121 1.51 4.64 -12.49
C LEU A 121 0.27 5.48 -12.19
N ALA A 122 -0.87 5.06 -12.71
CA ALA A 122 -2.15 5.64 -12.38
C ALA A 122 -3.22 4.56 -12.26
N SER A 123 -4.12 4.71 -11.30
CA SER A 123 -5.42 4.04 -11.27
C SER A 123 -6.51 5.08 -11.47
N THR A 124 -7.40 4.83 -12.42
CA THR A 124 -8.51 5.73 -12.77
C THR A 124 -9.84 4.99 -12.65
N ASN A 125 -10.90 5.70 -12.25
CA ASN A 125 -12.26 5.17 -12.30
C ASN A 125 -12.84 5.23 -13.73
N ALA A 126 -14.10 4.77 -13.90
CA ALA A 126 -14.77 4.76 -15.20
C ALA A 126 -14.91 6.15 -15.84
N ASP A 127 -14.92 7.22 -15.03
CA ASP A 127 -14.98 8.61 -15.51
C ASP A 127 -13.60 9.16 -15.91
N GLY A 128 -12.53 8.33 -15.86
CA GLY A 128 -11.16 8.75 -16.12
C GLY A 128 -10.52 9.56 -15.01
N VAL A 129 -11.15 9.63 -13.83
CA VAL A 129 -10.61 10.39 -12.69
C VAL A 129 -9.59 9.56 -11.93
N ALA A 130 -8.42 10.15 -11.66
CA ALA A 130 -7.37 9.49 -10.88
C ALA A 130 -7.84 9.16 -9.46
N CYS A 131 -7.63 7.92 -9.04
CA CYS A 131 -7.93 7.39 -7.71
C CYS A 131 -6.66 7.02 -6.94
N GLY A 132 -5.58 6.70 -7.64
CA GLY A 132 -4.26 6.48 -7.12
C GLY A 132 -3.22 6.88 -8.16
N VAL A 133 -2.11 7.42 -7.69
CA VAL A 133 -0.98 7.79 -8.55
C VAL A 133 0.31 7.32 -7.90
N GLY A 134 1.31 7.05 -8.71
CA GLY A 134 2.60 6.64 -8.20
C GLY A 134 3.69 6.72 -9.24
N THR A 135 4.90 6.61 -8.77
CA THR A 135 6.08 6.32 -9.59
C THR A 135 6.67 5.00 -9.17
N ALA A 136 7.30 4.32 -10.09
CA ALA A 136 7.97 3.05 -9.83
C ALA A 136 9.32 3.04 -10.53
N ALA A 137 10.24 2.22 -10.04
CA ALA A 137 11.49 1.97 -10.75
C ALA A 137 11.87 0.49 -10.67
N LEU A 138 12.49 0.01 -11.72
CA LEU A 138 13.12 -1.29 -11.80
C LEU A 138 14.62 -1.10 -12.01
N PRO A 139 15.42 -1.04 -10.93
CA PRO A 139 16.87 -0.98 -11.01
C PRO A 139 17.45 -2.23 -11.70
N THR A 140 18.60 -2.12 -12.34
CA THR A 140 19.30 -3.29 -12.93
C THR A 140 19.85 -4.24 -11.86
N THR A 141 20.15 -3.74 -10.66
CA THR A 141 20.61 -4.50 -9.51
C THR A 141 19.76 -4.21 -8.28
N SER A 142 19.62 -5.20 -7.39
CA SER A 142 18.96 -4.99 -6.10
C SER A 142 19.73 -3.98 -5.26
N GLY A 143 19.01 -3.17 -4.49
CA GLY A 143 19.59 -2.29 -3.48
C GLY A 143 20.29 -3.08 -2.36
N ILE A 144 21.11 -2.40 -1.56
CA ILE A 144 21.71 -2.98 -0.36
C ILE A 144 20.59 -3.20 0.67
N ALA A 145 20.44 -4.44 1.10
CA ALA A 145 19.47 -4.77 2.13
C ALA A 145 19.82 -4.08 3.46
N PRO A 146 18.84 -3.51 4.18
CA PRO A 146 19.09 -2.86 5.45
C PRO A 146 19.54 -3.85 6.52
N ASP A 147 20.35 -3.39 7.46
CA ASP A 147 20.65 -4.17 8.66
C ASP A 147 19.35 -4.35 9.47
N PRO A 148 18.98 -5.57 9.84
CA PRO A 148 17.82 -5.82 10.70
C PRO A 148 17.82 -5.06 12.02
N ALA A 149 18.99 -4.68 12.53
CA ALA A 149 19.13 -3.89 13.76
C ALA A 149 18.67 -2.44 13.61
N GLU A 150 18.55 -1.91 12.37
CA GLU A 150 18.06 -0.55 12.14
C GLU A 150 16.60 -0.38 12.62
N ILE A 151 15.80 -1.45 12.59
CA ILE A 151 14.42 -1.45 13.11
C ILE A 151 14.33 -2.50 14.23
N PRO A 152 14.51 -2.09 15.50
CA PRO A 152 14.44 -3.00 16.63
C PRO A 152 13.03 -3.55 16.85
N VAL A 153 12.91 -4.55 17.69
CA VAL A 153 11.63 -5.10 18.15
C VAL A 153 11.25 -4.43 19.46
N GLY A 154 10.06 -3.84 19.50
CA GLY A 154 9.52 -3.25 20.70
C GLY A 154 8.86 -4.26 21.64
N PRO A 155 8.62 -3.89 22.91
CA PRO A 155 7.91 -4.74 23.86
C PRO A 155 6.44 -4.90 23.47
N ARG A 156 5.89 -6.09 23.67
CA ARG A 156 4.46 -6.31 23.47
C ARG A 156 3.68 -5.63 24.60
N GLN A 157 2.80 -4.71 24.23
CA GLN A 157 1.84 -4.14 25.18
C GLN A 157 0.58 -5.00 25.25
N ALA A 158 0.22 -5.39 26.45
CA ALA A 158 -1.04 -6.06 26.72
C ALA A 158 -1.65 -5.50 28.02
N PRO A 159 -2.88 -4.94 27.97
CA PRO A 159 -3.76 -4.80 26.79
C PRO A 159 -3.28 -3.73 25.81
N ARG A 160 -3.77 -3.79 24.55
CA ARG A 160 -3.58 -2.71 23.56
C ARG A 160 -4.20 -1.41 24.08
N VAL A 161 -3.54 -0.30 23.77
CA VAL A 161 -4.03 1.03 24.18
C VAL A 161 -4.79 1.71 23.04
N PRO A 162 -5.82 2.54 23.34
CA PRO A 162 -6.43 3.40 22.33
C PRO A 162 -5.40 4.33 21.70
N ILE A 163 -5.48 4.50 20.38
CA ILE A 163 -4.59 5.42 19.68
C ILE A 163 -4.86 6.86 20.10
N SER A 164 -3.82 7.60 20.40
CA SER A 164 -3.85 9.04 20.61
C SER A 164 -2.55 9.68 20.15
N TRP A 165 -2.53 11.00 20.03
CA TRP A 165 -1.30 11.73 19.69
C TRP A 165 -0.15 11.36 20.64
N ASP A 166 -0.41 11.30 21.94
CA ASP A 166 0.63 11.02 22.95
C ASP A 166 1.01 9.53 23.01
N ALA A 167 0.10 8.63 22.63
CA ALA A 167 0.38 7.20 22.60
C ALA A 167 1.31 6.83 21.43
N VAL A 168 1.35 7.62 20.34
CA VAL A 168 2.29 7.44 19.24
C VAL A 168 3.61 8.12 19.58
N ILE A 169 4.62 7.36 19.97
CA ILE A 169 5.94 7.86 20.34
C ILE A 169 6.90 7.63 19.17
N VAL A 170 7.37 8.71 18.56
CA VAL A 170 8.38 8.66 17.48
C VAL A 170 9.67 8.04 18.02
N GLY A 171 10.22 7.07 17.28
CA GLY A 171 11.41 6.32 17.67
C GLY A 171 11.14 5.09 18.55
N GLN A 172 9.92 4.92 19.08
CA GLN A 172 9.58 3.71 19.85
C GLN A 172 9.18 2.57 18.94
N ALA A 173 9.97 1.49 18.94
CA ALA A 173 9.69 0.32 18.12
C ALA A 173 8.38 -0.35 18.51
N LEU A 174 7.64 -0.81 17.51
CA LEU A 174 6.45 -1.63 17.67
C LEU A 174 6.81 -3.08 17.98
N PRO A 175 5.91 -3.84 18.62
CA PRO A 175 6.09 -5.28 18.83
C PRO A 175 6.25 -6.00 17.49
N LEU A 176 7.01 -7.11 17.51
CA LEU A 176 7.16 -7.99 16.36
C LEU A 176 5.80 -8.59 15.96
N LEU A 177 5.45 -8.47 14.68
CA LEU A 177 4.35 -9.22 14.07
C LEU A 177 4.95 -10.38 13.25
N THR A 178 4.48 -11.61 13.50
CA THR A 178 4.88 -12.79 12.74
C THR A 178 3.67 -13.48 12.13
N LEU A 179 3.82 -13.97 10.91
CA LEU A 179 2.80 -14.77 10.22
C LEU A 179 3.42 -15.58 9.10
N THR A 180 2.66 -16.53 8.59
CA THR A 180 2.99 -17.25 7.35
C THR A 180 1.83 -17.03 6.38
N VAL A 181 2.14 -16.71 5.12
CA VAL A 181 1.15 -16.64 4.04
C VAL A 181 1.09 -18.03 3.40
N THR A 182 -0.04 -18.70 3.52
CA THR A 182 -0.23 -20.01 2.89
C THR A 182 -0.51 -19.86 1.39
N GLN A 183 -0.36 -20.96 0.64
CA GLN A 183 -0.77 -20.99 -0.77
C GLN A 183 -2.24 -20.56 -0.92
N GLN A 184 -3.12 -21.08 -0.07
CA GLN A 184 -4.55 -20.77 -0.12
C GLN A 184 -4.79 -19.27 0.12
N ASP A 185 -4.20 -18.68 1.17
CA ASP A 185 -4.35 -17.23 1.45
C ASP A 185 -3.92 -16.38 0.26
N ASN A 186 -2.80 -16.77 -0.39
CA ASN A 186 -2.27 -16.03 -1.54
C ASN A 186 -3.18 -16.15 -2.77
N GLU A 187 -3.66 -17.34 -3.06
CA GLU A 187 -4.56 -17.58 -4.20
C GLU A 187 -5.93 -16.93 -4.02
N GLU A 188 -6.50 -16.96 -2.81
CA GLU A 188 -7.74 -16.24 -2.46
C GLU A 188 -7.55 -14.73 -2.60
N TYR A 189 -6.40 -14.20 -2.15
CA TYR A 189 -6.07 -12.80 -2.32
C TYR A 189 -6.00 -12.40 -3.80
N CYS A 190 -5.28 -13.17 -4.61
CA CYS A 190 -5.17 -12.94 -6.06
C CYS A 190 -6.55 -13.00 -6.74
N HIS A 191 -7.39 -13.96 -6.36
CA HIS A 191 -8.75 -14.07 -6.91
C HIS A 191 -9.58 -12.83 -6.56
N THR A 192 -9.58 -12.40 -5.30
CA THR A 192 -10.29 -11.20 -4.82
C THR A 192 -9.84 -9.92 -5.54
N HIS A 193 -8.56 -9.84 -5.89
CA HIS A 193 -7.98 -8.66 -6.54
C HIS A 193 -7.87 -8.79 -8.07
N THR A 194 -8.49 -9.82 -8.65
CA THR A 194 -8.51 -10.07 -10.10
C THR A 194 -7.10 -10.12 -10.71
N ASP A 195 -6.14 -10.73 -9.97
CA ASP A 195 -4.77 -10.95 -10.43
C ASP A 195 -4.53 -12.44 -10.69
N ASP A 196 -4.47 -12.81 -11.97
CA ASP A 196 -4.39 -14.19 -12.45
C ASP A 196 -2.96 -14.63 -12.82
N LEU A 197 -1.95 -13.82 -12.51
CA LEU A 197 -0.57 -14.09 -12.87
C LEU A 197 -0.07 -15.41 -12.27
N ALA A 198 0.47 -16.28 -13.14
CA ALA A 198 0.87 -17.63 -12.77
C ALA A 198 1.98 -17.69 -11.70
N LEU A 199 2.79 -16.63 -11.59
CA LEU A 199 3.89 -16.59 -10.61
C LEU A 199 3.42 -16.54 -9.14
N TYR A 200 2.15 -16.25 -8.89
CA TYR A 200 1.56 -16.27 -7.55
C TYR A 200 0.95 -17.61 -7.18
N ARG A 201 0.92 -18.58 -8.09
CA ARG A 201 0.19 -19.84 -7.95
C ARG A 201 1.07 -20.99 -7.47
N GLY A 202 0.43 -21.93 -6.76
CA GLY A 202 1.04 -23.18 -6.33
C GLY A 202 2.00 -23.02 -5.13
N ALA A 203 2.53 -24.15 -4.67
CA ALA A 203 3.34 -24.23 -3.45
C ALA A 203 4.70 -23.48 -3.52
N ARG A 204 5.13 -23.09 -4.70
CA ARG A 204 6.32 -22.27 -4.93
C ARG A 204 5.95 -20.88 -5.46
N GLY A 205 4.67 -20.50 -5.38
CA GLY A 205 4.22 -19.18 -5.77
C GLY A 205 4.85 -18.09 -4.91
N PHE A 206 5.02 -16.92 -5.47
CA PHE A 206 5.44 -15.74 -4.71
C PHE A 206 4.25 -15.14 -3.96
N VAL A 207 4.50 -14.59 -2.79
CA VAL A 207 3.51 -13.81 -2.05
C VAL A 207 3.20 -12.54 -2.83
N HIS A 208 1.91 -12.26 -3.02
CA HIS A 208 1.46 -11.06 -3.74
C HIS A 208 1.92 -9.78 -3.02
N PRO A 209 2.45 -8.75 -3.74
CA PRO A 209 2.95 -7.50 -3.12
C PRO A 209 1.93 -6.79 -2.24
N GLY A 210 0.65 -6.84 -2.58
CA GLY A 210 -0.43 -6.28 -1.77
C GLY A 210 -0.59 -6.95 -0.41
N ILE A 211 -0.34 -8.28 -0.32
CA ILE A 211 -0.34 -8.99 0.97
C ILE A 211 0.80 -8.47 1.85
N LEU A 212 1.99 -8.26 1.29
CA LEU A 212 3.12 -7.72 2.04
C LEU A 212 2.80 -6.31 2.55
N LEU A 213 2.27 -5.43 1.69
CA LEU A 213 1.91 -4.08 2.10
C LEU A 213 0.77 -4.06 3.14
N ARG A 214 -0.17 -5.00 3.09
CA ARG A 214 -1.22 -5.15 4.12
C ARG A 214 -0.65 -5.38 5.51
N GLN A 215 0.52 -6.02 5.63
CA GLN A 215 1.15 -6.24 6.93
C GLN A 215 1.63 -4.93 7.58
N CYS A 216 1.87 -3.88 6.77
CA CYS A 216 2.18 -2.54 7.27
C CYS A 216 0.98 -1.90 8.00
N ASN A 217 -0.24 -2.16 7.53
CA ASN A 217 -1.45 -1.80 8.25
C ASN A 217 -1.57 -2.62 9.54
N ARG A 218 -1.32 -3.93 9.43
CA ARG A 218 -1.58 -4.88 10.50
C ARG A 218 -0.68 -4.68 11.70
N ILE A 219 0.62 -4.42 11.53
CA ILE A 219 1.52 -4.17 12.66
C ILE A 219 1.06 -2.98 13.52
N PHE A 220 0.45 -1.96 12.91
CA PHE A 220 -0.07 -0.80 13.62
C PHE A 220 -1.36 -1.12 14.37
N SER A 221 -2.30 -1.81 13.72
CA SER A 221 -3.57 -2.21 14.32
C SER A 221 -3.44 -3.31 15.39
N GLU A 222 -2.40 -4.13 15.34
CA GLU A 222 -2.10 -5.11 16.39
C GLU A 222 -1.50 -4.45 17.65
N HIS A 223 -0.91 -3.27 17.52
CA HIS A 223 -0.33 -2.52 18.63
C HIS A 223 -1.34 -1.59 19.28
N PHE A 224 -2.16 -0.88 18.51
CA PHE A 224 -3.13 0.08 18.99
C PHE A 224 -4.58 -0.37 18.78
N ILE A 225 -5.49 0.12 19.63
CA ILE A 225 -6.92 0.13 19.34
C ILE A 225 -7.16 1.37 18.47
N LEU A 226 -7.35 1.16 17.18
CA LEU A 226 -7.55 2.23 16.21
C LEU A 226 -9.04 2.54 16.08
N GLY A 227 -9.38 3.84 15.98
CA GLY A 227 -10.64 4.29 15.39
C GLY A 227 -10.61 4.14 13.85
N PRO A 228 -11.49 4.81 13.10
CA PRO A 228 -11.36 4.94 11.66
C PRO A 228 -10.03 5.60 11.29
N TRP A 229 -9.28 4.98 10.37
CA TRP A 229 -7.98 5.47 9.93
C TRP A 229 -7.77 5.18 8.44
N ILE A 230 -6.86 5.91 7.79
CA ILE A 230 -6.71 5.88 6.34
C ILE A 230 -5.23 5.72 5.97
N HIS A 231 -4.91 4.70 5.18
CA HIS A 231 -3.61 4.60 4.51
C HIS A 231 -3.58 5.60 3.34
N VAL A 232 -2.58 6.48 3.30
CA VAL A 232 -2.52 7.56 2.30
C VAL A 232 -1.33 7.52 1.37
N ALA A 233 -0.21 6.92 1.78
CA ALA A 233 0.98 6.81 0.94
C ALA A 233 1.92 5.71 1.41
N SER A 234 2.71 5.17 0.48
CA SER A 234 3.83 4.28 0.78
C SER A 234 5.00 4.54 -0.16
N ASP A 235 6.22 4.48 0.41
CA ASP A 235 7.48 4.40 -0.31
C ASP A 235 8.07 3.02 -0.06
N ILE A 236 8.23 2.23 -1.09
CA ILE A 236 8.43 0.78 -1.04
C ILE A 236 9.72 0.44 -1.77
N THR A 237 10.60 -0.31 -1.10
CA THR A 237 11.82 -0.88 -1.71
C THR A 237 11.81 -2.39 -1.49
N THR A 238 11.94 -3.16 -2.57
CA THR A 238 12.00 -4.62 -2.53
C THR A 238 13.45 -5.09 -2.72
N TYR A 239 13.86 -6.10 -1.95
CA TYR A 239 15.22 -6.65 -1.95
C TYR A 239 15.27 -8.08 -2.45
N ARG A 240 14.21 -8.86 -2.23
CA ARG A 240 14.02 -10.20 -2.77
C ARG A 240 12.53 -10.57 -2.81
N PRO A 241 12.13 -11.53 -3.64
CA PRO A 241 10.77 -12.06 -3.59
C PRO A 241 10.57 -12.86 -2.29
N CYS A 242 9.33 -12.95 -1.83
CA CYS A 242 8.89 -13.81 -0.76
C CYS A 242 8.08 -14.98 -1.35
N GLN A 243 8.35 -16.21 -0.96
CA GLN A 243 7.55 -17.36 -1.37
C GLN A 243 6.45 -17.67 -0.35
N VAL A 244 5.35 -18.26 -0.82
CA VAL A 244 4.33 -18.80 0.09
C VAL A 244 4.94 -19.84 1.01
N GLY A 245 4.49 -19.89 2.27
CA GLY A 245 5.03 -20.78 3.29
C GLY A 245 6.24 -20.23 4.05
N GLU A 246 6.89 -19.16 3.59
CA GLU A 246 7.95 -18.52 4.39
C GLU A 246 7.35 -17.81 5.61
N ALA A 247 8.03 -17.97 6.76
CA ALA A 247 7.66 -17.24 7.96
C ALA A 247 8.10 -15.78 7.85
N LEU A 248 7.13 -14.86 7.87
CA LEU A 248 7.34 -13.43 7.83
C LEU A 248 7.55 -12.86 9.23
N GLU A 249 8.53 -11.97 9.36
CA GLU A 249 8.74 -11.08 10.49
C GLU A 249 8.53 -9.64 10.03
N ILE A 250 7.63 -8.92 10.66
CA ILE A 250 7.36 -7.51 10.38
C ILE A 250 7.79 -6.69 11.59
N ARG A 251 8.71 -5.77 11.38
CA ARG A 251 9.21 -4.81 12.37
C ARG A 251 8.82 -3.42 11.94
N GLY A 252 8.54 -2.54 12.89
CA GLY A 252 8.13 -1.18 12.55
C GLY A 252 8.44 -0.19 13.65
N VAL A 253 8.69 1.05 13.26
CA VAL A 253 8.91 2.18 14.17
C VAL A 253 8.23 3.42 13.61
N PRO A 254 7.45 4.18 14.42
CA PRO A 254 7.01 5.51 14.04
C PRO A 254 8.23 6.43 13.90
N VAL A 255 8.45 7.00 12.72
CA VAL A 255 9.58 7.90 12.45
C VAL A 255 9.17 9.36 12.38
N GLN A 256 7.88 9.61 12.17
CA GLN A 256 7.32 10.96 12.14
C GLN A 256 5.86 10.93 12.53
N LYS A 257 5.38 11.98 13.22
CA LYS A 257 3.96 12.31 13.36
C LYS A 257 3.77 13.79 13.13
N PHE A 258 2.65 14.16 12.51
CA PHE A 258 2.33 15.55 12.22
C PHE A 258 0.84 15.77 12.06
N GLU A 259 0.40 17.01 12.22
CA GLU A 259 -0.96 17.42 11.92
C GLU A 259 -1.00 18.16 10.59
N LYS A 260 -2.05 17.91 9.81
CA LYS A 260 -2.32 18.64 8.58
C LYS A 260 -3.82 18.69 8.32
N LYS A 261 -4.37 19.88 8.13
CA LYS A 261 -5.80 20.12 7.85
C LYS A 261 -6.75 19.46 8.85
N GLY A 262 -6.34 19.41 10.12
CA GLY A 262 -7.12 18.80 11.21
C GLY A 262 -7.07 17.26 11.25
N HIS A 263 -6.23 16.61 10.45
CA HIS A 263 -5.93 15.20 10.56
C HIS A 263 -4.60 14.97 11.28
N GLU A 264 -4.53 13.89 12.06
CA GLU A 264 -3.30 13.42 12.70
C GLU A 264 -2.67 12.30 11.87
N PHE A 265 -1.41 12.49 11.47
CA PHE A 265 -0.66 11.58 10.61
C PHE A 265 0.46 10.89 11.38
N VAL A 266 0.79 9.68 10.95
CA VAL A 266 1.99 8.95 11.33
C VAL A 266 2.70 8.42 10.09
N VAL A 267 4.04 8.45 10.11
CA VAL A 267 4.89 7.73 9.15
C VAL A 267 5.56 6.60 9.91
N LEU A 268 5.36 5.38 9.46
CA LEU A 268 6.00 4.18 9.97
C LEU A 268 7.14 3.78 9.04
N ASP A 269 8.32 3.50 9.58
CA ASP A 269 9.40 2.79 8.86
C ASP A 269 9.29 1.30 9.21
N ILE A 270 9.02 0.48 8.21
CA ILE A 270 8.68 -0.92 8.38
C ILE A 270 9.64 -1.79 7.58
N LEU A 271 10.16 -2.83 8.21
CA LEU A 271 10.98 -3.86 7.58
C LEU A 271 10.25 -5.20 7.62
N ILE A 272 9.98 -5.75 6.46
CA ILE A 272 9.44 -7.09 6.27
C ILE A 272 10.61 -8.01 5.96
N ARG A 273 10.74 -9.11 6.71
CA ARG A 273 11.78 -10.11 6.58
C ARG A 273 11.15 -11.48 6.42
N ALA A 274 11.86 -12.39 5.76
CA ALA A 274 11.56 -13.81 5.74
C ALA A 274 12.87 -14.60 5.71
N ALA A 275 12.91 -15.75 6.37
CA ALA A 275 14.11 -16.60 6.48
C ALA A 275 15.39 -15.83 6.93
N GLY A 276 15.22 -14.81 7.76
CA GLY A 276 16.34 -14.00 8.26
C GLY A 276 16.80 -12.87 7.32
N GLU A 277 16.28 -12.75 6.11
CA GLU A 277 16.66 -11.76 5.09
C GLU A 277 15.60 -10.68 4.90
N ALA A 278 16.01 -9.48 4.48
CA ALA A 278 15.09 -8.41 4.14
C ALA A 278 14.35 -8.76 2.83
N VAL A 279 13.02 -8.70 2.89
CA VAL A 279 12.13 -8.82 1.73
C VAL A 279 11.79 -7.44 1.20
N GLN A 280 11.31 -6.56 2.10
CA GLN A 280 10.81 -5.24 1.72
C GLN A 280 10.99 -4.24 2.87
N ARG A 281 11.34 -2.99 2.55
CA ARG A 281 11.28 -1.84 3.48
C ARG A 281 10.23 -0.87 2.98
N VAL A 282 9.41 -0.38 3.89
CA VAL A 282 8.28 0.50 3.56
C VAL A 282 8.23 1.68 4.51
N LYS A 283 8.26 2.91 3.96
CA LYS A 283 7.78 4.08 4.69
C LYS A 283 6.28 4.21 4.44
N HIS A 284 5.50 3.93 5.47
CA HIS A 284 4.05 3.80 5.40
C HIS A 284 3.37 4.95 6.11
N THR A 285 2.63 5.78 5.37
CA THR A 285 1.98 6.99 5.90
C THR A 285 0.48 6.76 6.07
N CYS A 286 -0.01 7.00 7.28
CA CYS A 286 -1.42 6.85 7.62
C CYS A 286 -1.95 8.11 8.32
N ILE A 287 -3.24 8.42 8.08
CA ILE A 287 -4.03 9.28 8.95
C ILE A 287 -4.60 8.35 10.04
N PHE A 288 -4.11 8.46 11.27
CA PHE A 288 -4.59 7.63 12.37
C PHE A 288 -5.75 8.26 13.13
N ARG A 289 -5.99 9.58 12.95
CA ARG A 289 -7.17 10.29 13.41
C ARG A 289 -7.65 11.22 12.30
N PRO A 290 -8.62 10.80 11.47
CA PRO A 290 -9.26 11.66 10.48
C PRO A 290 -10.08 12.75 11.17
N ARG A 291 -10.12 13.95 10.58
CA ARG A 291 -11.05 15.01 10.96
C ARG A 291 -12.48 14.54 10.68
N GLN A 292 -13.37 14.67 11.63
CA GLN A 292 -14.80 14.47 11.38
C GLN A 292 -15.36 15.65 10.59
N SER A 293 -16.20 15.38 9.58
CA SER A 293 -16.93 16.42 8.90
C SER A 293 -17.89 17.05 9.89
N GLN A 294 -17.83 18.38 10.03
CA GLN A 294 -18.90 19.08 10.73
C GLN A 294 -20.18 18.88 9.93
N ARG A 295 -21.14 18.13 10.46
CA ARG A 295 -22.51 18.19 9.94
C ARG A 295 -22.96 19.63 10.17
N THR A 296 -23.08 20.42 9.11
CA THR A 296 -23.93 21.59 9.12
C THR A 296 -25.34 21.11 9.45
N ALA A 297 -25.76 21.33 10.68
CA ALA A 297 -27.16 21.19 11.04
C ALA A 297 -27.93 22.19 10.16
N SER A 298 -28.60 21.66 9.14
CA SER A 298 -29.62 22.39 8.34
C SER A 298 -30.98 22.18 8.95
#